data_f621cd1d16f72334a9d096d6d182c331
#
_entry.id   f621cd1d16f72334a9d096d6d182c331
#
_cell.length_a   1.000
_cell.length_b   1.000
_cell.length_c   1.000
_cell.angle_alpha   90.00
_cell.angle_beta   90.00
_cell.angle_gamma   90.00
#
_symmetry.space_group_name_H-M   'P 1'
#
loop_
_entity.id
_entity.type
_entity.pdbx_description
1 polymer ?
#
loop_
_entity_poly.entity_id
_entity_poly.type
_entity_poly.pdbx_seq_one_letter_code
_entity_poly.pdbx_strand_id
1 'polypeptide(L)'
;MDTIIEAVGLLGATGILFAYYKVSHGSWSPRSRAYQLCNIIAASLLIGYGVHKAAYANILINLVWVVIGVVALVGILRPARKKRPRTKR
;
A
#
# COMPACT_ATOMS: atom_id res chain seq x y z
N MET A 1 26.45 -3.23 -1.11
CA MET A 1 25.37 -2.85 -1.94
C MET A 1 24.19 -3.75 -1.83
N ASP A 2 24.41 -5.01 -1.94
CA ASP A 2 23.29 -5.93 -1.78
C ASP A 2 22.63 -5.82 -0.45
N THR A 3 23.41 -5.52 0.59
CA THR A 3 22.84 -5.38 1.93
C THR A 3 21.80 -4.26 1.97
N ILE A 4 22.09 -3.15 1.31
CA ILE A 4 21.14 -2.05 1.26
C ILE A 4 19.88 -2.45 0.51
N ILE A 5 20.02 -3.14 -0.61
CA ILE A 5 18.90 -3.58 -1.39
C ILE A 5 18.06 -4.58 -0.63
N GLU A 6 18.70 -5.51 0.07
CA GLU A 6 17.96 -6.46 0.89
C GLU A 6 17.21 -5.77 2.01
N ALA A 7 17.84 -4.75 2.61
CA ALA A 7 17.17 -3.99 3.66
C ALA A 7 15.94 -3.27 3.11
N VAL A 8 16.04 -2.70 1.91
CA VAL A 8 14.90 -2.03 1.29
C VAL A 8 13.76 -3.04 1.07
N GLY A 9 14.10 -4.22 0.56
CA GLY A 9 13.09 -5.25 0.34
C GLY A 9 12.44 -5.69 1.64
N LEU A 10 13.24 -5.88 2.68
CA LEU A 10 12.72 -6.28 3.98
C LEU A 10 11.83 -5.20 4.58
N LEU A 11 12.21 -3.94 4.44
CA LEU A 11 11.38 -2.86 4.93
C LEU A 11 10.04 -2.82 4.21
N GLY A 12 10.07 -3.00 2.89
CA GLY A 12 8.83 -3.04 2.14
C GLY A 12 7.94 -4.19 2.54
N ALA A 13 8.52 -5.39 2.63
CA ALA A 13 7.73 -6.57 3.01
C ALA A 13 7.18 -6.43 4.42
N THR A 14 8.01 -5.93 5.34
CA THR A 14 7.57 -5.71 6.72
C THR A 14 6.45 -4.70 6.77
N GLY A 15 6.57 -3.62 5.97
CA GLY A 15 5.54 -2.60 5.94
C GLY A 15 4.20 -3.15 5.48
N ILE A 16 4.21 -3.99 4.45
CA ILE A 16 2.97 -4.59 3.97
C ILE A 16 2.37 -5.51 5.01
N LEU A 17 3.21 -6.33 5.65
CA LEU A 17 2.72 -7.22 6.69
C LEU A 17 2.19 -6.45 7.88
N PHE A 18 2.85 -5.37 8.25
CA PHE A 18 2.40 -4.53 9.34
C PHE A 18 1.03 -3.92 9.03
N ALA A 19 0.87 -3.38 7.82
CA ALA A 19 -0.40 -2.80 7.41
C ALA A 19 -1.52 -3.85 7.44
N TYR A 20 -1.21 -5.04 6.93
CA TYR A 20 -2.18 -6.13 6.94
C TYR A 20 -2.55 -6.51 8.37
N TYR A 21 -1.55 -6.57 9.25
CA TYR A 21 -1.79 -6.89 10.64
C TYR A 21 -2.74 -5.87 11.28
N LYS A 22 -2.50 -4.59 11.04
CA LYS A 22 -3.34 -3.55 11.63
C LYS A 22 -4.77 -3.63 11.13
N VAL A 23 -4.94 -3.93 9.86
CA VAL A 23 -6.29 -4.08 9.32
C VAL A 23 -6.96 -5.32 9.87
N SER A 24 -6.21 -6.42 9.95
CA SER A 24 -6.78 -7.68 10.45
C SER A 24 -7.23 -7.58 11.88
N HIS A 25 -6.56 -6.77 12.67
CA HIS A 25 -6.92 -6.60 14.08
C HIS A 25 -7.92 -5.47 14.29
N GLY A 26 -8.36 -4.83 13.23
CA GLY A 26 -9.35 -3.78 13.33
C GLY A 26 -8.83 -2.44 13.80
N SER A 27 -7.49 -2.32 13.97
CA SER A 27 -6.90 -1.03 14.35
C SER A 27 -6.97 -0.03 13.21
N TRP A 28 -6.82 -0.52 12.00
CA TRP A 28 -6.91 0.31 10.81
C TRP A 28 -8.00 -0.22 9.91
N SER A 29 -8.66 0.70 9.24
CA SER A 29 -9.62 0.35 8.20
C SER A 29 -8.91 0.43 6.84
N PRO A 30 -9.33 -0.37 5.87
CA PRO A 30 -8.80 -0.21 4.51
C PRO A 30 -9.02 1.19 3.95
N ARG A 31 -9.94 1.94 4.54
CA ARG A 31 -10.22 3.30 4.11
C ARG A 31 -9.42 4.34 4.86
N SER A 32 -8.55 3.91 5.77
CA SER A 32 -7.76 4.87 6.54
C SER A 32 -6.58 5.37 5.70
N ARG A 33 -6.23 6.63 5.91
CA ARG A 33 -5.07 7.19 5.23
C ARG A 33 -3.78 6.48 5.65
N ALA A 34 -3.72 6.13 6.94
CA ALA A 34 -2.54 5.44 7.45
C ALA A 34 -2.30 4.14 6.71
N TYR A 35 -3.35 3.35 6.52
CA TYR A 35 -3.22 2.09 5.81
C TYR A 35 -2.77 2.30 4.37
N GLN A 36 -3.42 3.23 3.67
CA GLN A 36 -3.09 3.42 2.26
C GLN A 36 -1.70 4.00 2.07
N LEU A 37 -1.29 4.93 2.93
CA LEU A 37 0.05 5.48 2.84
C LEU A 37 1.10 4.42 3.13
N CYS A 38 0.88 3.63 4.18
CA CYS A 38 1.80 2.55 4.50
C CYS A 38 1.92 1.57 3.34
N ASN A 39 0.80 1.23 2.75
CA ASN A 39 0.76 0.29 1.64
C ASN A 39 1.49 0.84 0.42
N ILE A 40 1.26 2.10 0.08
CA ILE A 40 1.91 2.74 -1.06
C ILE A 40 3.42 2.82 -0.84
N ILE A 41 3.84 3.26 0.32
CA ILE A 41 5.26 3.37 0.63
C ILE A 41 5.93 2.01 0.58
N ALA A 42 5.31 1.02 1.23
CA ALA A 42 5.89 -0.32 1.27
C ALA A 42 5.98 -0.94 -0.12
N ALA A 43 4.92 -0.80 -0.93
CA ALA A 43 4.93 -1.34 -2.28
C ALA A 43 5.96 -0.62 -3.15
N SER A 44 6.15 0.68 -2.93
CA SER A 44 7.16 1.43 -3.68
C SER A 44 8.57 0.93 -3.36
N LEU A 45 8.83 0.62 -2.07
CA LEU A 45 10.11 0.03 -1.69
C LEU A 45 10.31 -1.31 -2.37
N LEU A 46 9.26 -2.11 -2.46
CA LEU A 46 9.35 -3.41 -3.12
C LEU A 46 9.55 -3.27 -4.61
N ILE A 47 9.00 -2.23 -5.23
CA ILE A 47 9.27 -1.98 -6.64
C ILE A 47 10.76 -1.67 -6.84
N GLY A 48 11.32 -0.80 -5.98
CA GLY A 48 12.74 -0.50 -6.07
C GLY A 48 13.59 -1.74 -5.90
N TYR A 49 13.24 -2.57 -4.94
CA TYR A 49 13.92 -3.83 -4.73
C TYR A 49 13.81 -4.71 -5.98
N GLY A 50 12.60 -4.81 -6.56
CA GLY A 50 12.38 -5.63 -7.72
C GLY A 50 13.13 -5.16 -8.95
N VAL A 51 13.20 -3.83 -9.13
CA VAL A 51 13.96 -3.27 -10.25
C VAL A 51 15.42 -3.68 -10.14
N HIS A 52 15.98 -3.55 -8.95
CA HIS A 52 17.38 -3.88 -8.73
C HIS A 52 17.65 -5.36 -8.93
N LYS A 53 16.70 -6.20 -8.59
CA LYS A 53 16.85 -7.65 -8.70
C LYS A 53 16.32 -8.20 -10.02
N ALA A 54 15.81 -7.36 -10.90
CA ALA A 54 15.17 -7.78 -12.15
C ALA A 54 14.02 -8.76 -11.90
N ALA A 55 13.30 -8.55 -10.82
CA ALA A 55 12.18 -9.41 -10.45
C ALA A 55 10.89 -8.85 -11.04
N TYR A 56 10.64 -9.16 -12.31
CA TYR A 56 9.58 -8.48 -13.05
C TYR A 56 8.18 -8.76 -12.52
N ALA A 57 7.93 -9.98 -12.08
CA ALA A 57 6.62 -10.29 -11.49
C ALA A 57 6.38 -9.46 -10.24
N ASN A 58 7.42 -9.31 -9.43
CA ASN A 58 7.32 -8.49 -8.22
C ASN A 58 7.03 -7.03 -8.57
N ILE A 59 7.69 -6.51 -9.59
CA ILE A 59 7.47 -5.15 -10.03
C ILE A 59 6.02 -4.96 -10.46
N LEU A 60 5.52 -5.88 -11.28
CA LEU A 60 4.17 -5.78 -11.79
C LEU A 60 3.14 -5.80 -10.67
N ILE A 61 3.27 -6.75 -9.77
CA ILE A 61 2.31 -6.89 -8.67
C ILE A 61 2.31 -5.63 -7.80
N ASN A 62 3.49 -5.12 -7.49
CA ASN A 62 3.57 -3.96 -6.63
C ASN A 62 3.13 -2.67 -7.32
N LEU A 63 3.33 -2.59 -8.64
CA LEU A 63 2.77 -1.48 -9.39
C LEU A 63 1.26 -1.46 -9.31
N VAL A 64 0.63 -2.62 -9.46
CA VAL A 64 -0.81 -2.72 -9.32
C VAL A 64 -1.24 -2.26 -7.94
N TRP A 65 -0.52 -2.69 -6.91
CA TRP A 65 -0.84 -2.30 -5.54
C TRP A 65 -0.70 -0.80 -5.32
N VAL A 66 0.34 -0.20 -5.89
CA VAL A 66 0.52 1.25 -5.77
C VAL A 66 -0.63 1.98 -6.44
N VAL A 67 -1.02 1.54 -7.62
CA VAL A 67 -2.13 2.18 -8.33
C VAL A 67 -3.41 2.07 -7.51
N ILE A 68 -3.69 0.88 -7.00
CA ILE A 68 -4.88 0.68 -6.17
C ILE A 68 -4.82 1.58 -4.94
N GLY A 69 -3.66 1.64 -4.29
CA GLY A 69 -3.50 2.46 -3.10
C GLY A 69 -3.68 3.94 -3.38
N VAL A 70 -3.12 4.42 -4.48
CA VAL A 70 -3.25 5.82 -4.85
C VAL A 70 -4.71 6.17 -5.15
N VAL A 71 -5.39 5.31 -5.92
CA VAL A 71 -6.79 5.53 -6.22
C VAL A 71 -7.61 5.56 -4.94
N ALA A 72 -7.37 4.62 -4.04
CA ALA A 72 -8.09 4.57 -2.78
C ALA A 72 -7.80 5.81 -1.94
N LEU A 73 -6.54 6.24 -1.89
CA LEU A 73 -6.17 7.41 -1.10
C LEU A 73 -6.82 8.67 -1.64
N VAL A 74 -6.83 8.83 -2.97
CA VAL A 74 -7.48 9.97 -3.58
C VAL A 74 -8.96 9.98 -3.20
N GLY A 75 -9.60 8.81 -3.22
CA GLY A 75 -11.00 8.72 -2.84
C GLY A 75 -11.23 9.11 -1.38
N ILE A 76 -10.31 8.72 -0.51
CA ILE A 76 -10.39 9.05 0.92
C ILE A 76 -10.22 10.56 1.14
N LEU A 77 -9.31 11.18 0.39
CA LEU A 77 -8.99 12.58 0.58
C LEU A 77 -9.98 13.53 -0.09
N ARG A 78 -10.81 13.01 -1.00
CA ARG A 78 -11.77 13.86 -1.65
C ARG A 78 -12.82 14.34 -0.68
N PRO A 79 -13.35 15.56 -0.87
CA PRO A 79 -14.45 16.03 -0.04
C PRO A 79 -15.64 15.10 -0.21
N ALA A 80 -16.35 14.85 0.86
CA ALA A 80 -17.51 14.01 0.78
C ALA A 80 -18.54 14.64 -0.12
N ARG A 81 -18.99 13.91 -1.11
CA ARG A 81 -19.93 14.41 -1.96
C ARG A 81 -21.16 13.99 -1.49
N LYS A 82 -21.74 14.24 -1.10
CA LYS A 82 -22.78 13.86 -0.60
C LYS A 82 -23.36 12.79 -0.83
N LYS A 83 -23.49 12.19 -0.70
CA LYS A 83 -23.80 11.15 -0.90
C LYS A 83 -24.79 10.65 -0.46
N ARG A 84 -25.24 10.38 -0.67
CA ARG A 84 -26.18 9.89 -0.37
C ARG A 84 -26.33 9.14 0.57
N PRO A 85 -26.98 9.17 1.07
CA PRO A 85 -27.01 8.44 2.17
C PRO A 85 -27.42 7.07 2.05
N ARG A 86 -27.53 6.72 1.74
CA ARG A 86 -27.73 5.69 1.73
C ARG A 86 -27.85 4.89 2.31
N THR A 87 -27.96 4.75 2.29
CA THR A 87 -28.00 4.19 2.72
C THR A 87 -28.05 3.42 3.21
N LYS A 88 -28.27 3.19 3.31
CA LYS A 88 -28.37 2.63 3.68
C LYS A 88 -28.49 1.85 3.97
N ARG A 89 -28.62 1.52 3.90
CA ARG A 89 -28.91 0.93 4.14
C ARG A 89 -28.90 0.41 4.33
#